data_a55493f0043c2722185f0d3eb04b6dfd
#
_entry.id   a55493f0043c2722185f0d3eb04b6dfd
#
_cell.length_a   1.000
_cell.length_b   1.000
_cell.length_c   1.000
_cell.angle_alpha   90.00
_cell.angle_beta   90.00
_cell.angle_gamma   90.00
#
_symmetry.space_group_name_H-M   'P 1'
#
loop_
_entity.id
_entity.type
_entity.pdbx_description
1 polymer ?
#
loop_
_entity_poly.entity_id
_entity_poly.type
_entity_poly.pdbx_seq_one_letter_code
_entity_poly.pdbx_strand_id
1 'polypeptide(L)'
;EIMENRSHITADQLHNLKEDEECLQACSDLAEIVIEMQKKQNMLAIDVRNELADFHNKHSKNDRRKNTRILLWASITGVAATVVIILVLRAMMISSQPEIIQVFQANHVAQQVTLQVNDEKEVKPLKEVVESFSSSSAAQLSSKEIDYSRALLQTETKEVGKQRIQIHRLSIPRGETFKVVLSEGTEVFLNSDSRLAYPTIFKGKERVVSLGGEAYFKVTKDAEHPFIVKSGNIQVRVLGTEFNVRSYSPTDVRVTLITGKVAVSDTCGVHSVEMMPGQSAQLSSNGTFAVKEVDIESFLYWKEGFFYFDDVALVDMMKEIGRWYNIDIEFRNSKIMDLRMHFFANRHQDIFHLIELLNRMEIRKIGRA
;
A
#
# COMPACT_ATOMS: atom_id res chain seq x y z
N GLU A 1 12.60 5.06 -27.31
CA GLU A 1 13.35 3.79 -27.53
C GLU A 1 13.77 3.58 -28.97
N ILE A 2 12.92 3.85 -29.97
CA ILE A 2 13.29 3.70 -31.41
C ILE A 2 14.36 4.73 -31.84
N MET A 3 14.48 5.86 -31.18
CA MET A 3 15.46 6.91 -31.51
C MET A 3 16.84 6.71 -30.87
N GLU A 4 16.97 5.94 -29.80
CA GLU A 4 18.25 5.70 -29.11
C GLU A 4 19.06 4.51 -29.64
N ASN A 5 18.45 3.58 -30.40
CA ASN A 5 19.11 2.35 -30.80
C ASN A 5 19.14 2.17 -32.34
N ARG A 6 19.86 3.04 -33.03
CA ARG A 6 20.01 3.01 -34.50
C ARG A 6 20.72 1.78 -35.08
N SER A 7 21.21 0.85 -34.26
CA SER A 7 22.13 -0.20 -34.74
C SER A 7 21.52 -1.62 -34.86
N HIS A 8 20.24 -1.84 -34.52
CA HIS A 8 19.68 -3.20 -34.48
C HIS A 8 18.24 -3.38 -34.99
N ILE A 9 17.78 -2.57 -35.93
CA ILE A 9 16.48 -2.84 -36.58
C ILE A 9 16.71 -3.78 -37.77
N THR A 10 16.14 -4.98 -37.69
CA THR A 10 16.19 -5.96 -38.80
C THR A 10 15.22 -5.59 -39.91
N ALA A 11 15.51 -6.04 -41.16
CA ALA A 11 14.70 -5.76 -42.34
C ALA A 11 13.23 -6.21 -42.19
N ASP A 12 12.98 -7.28 -41.43
CA ASP A 12 11.62 -7.80 -41.15
C ASP A 12 10.84 -6.91 -40.16
N GLN A 13 11.52 -6.26 -39.23
CA GLN A 13 10.90 -5.29 -38.32
C GLN A 13 10.51 -3.99 -39.04
N LEU A 14 11.30 -3.60 -40.05
CA LEU A 14 10.96 -2.45 -40.92
C LEU A 14 9.79 -2.75 -41.86
N HIS A 15 9.60 -4.01 -42.27
CA HIS A 15 8.49 -4.42 -43.13
C HIS A 15 7.16 -4.40 -42.38
N ASN A 16 7.14 -4.88 -41.12
CA ASN A 16 5.94 -4.89 -40.29
C ASN A 16 5.51 -3.47 -39.84
N LEU A 17 6.46 -2.53 -39.69
CA LEU A 17 6.18 -1.11 -39.40
C LEU A 17 5.61 -0.34 -40.63
N LYS A 18 5.80 -0.84 -41.84
CA LYS A 18 5.25 -0.23 -43.07
C LYS A 18 3.80 -0.60 -43.37
N GLU A 19 3.28 -1.65 -42.74
CA GLU A 19 1.88 -2.08 -42.89
C GLU A 19 0.95 -1.49 -41.86
N ASP A 20 1.47 -0.79 -40.84
CA ASP A 20 0.69 -0.14 -39.81
C ASP A 20 0.46 1.35 -40.16
N GLU A 21 -0.72 1.67 -40.66
CA GLU A 21 -1.09 3.00 -41.14
C GLU A 21 -1.03 4.06 -40.04
N GLU A 22 -1.32 3.70 -38.79
CA GLU A 22 -1.20 4.60 -37.63
C GLU A 22 0.27 4.90 -37.28
N CYS A 23 1.16 3.92 -37.44
CA CYS A 23 2.59 4.10 -37.20
C CYS A 23 3.23 4.97 -38.30
N LEU A 24 2.78 4.85 -39.55
CA LEU A 24 3.18 5.72 -40.66
C LEU A 24 2.73 7.16 -40.47
N GLN A 25 1.51 7.37 -39.96
CA GLN A 25 1.00 8.70 -39.66
C GLN A 25 1.79 9.35 -38.52
N ALA A 26 2.07 8.65 -37.43
CA ALA A 26 2.87 9.13 -36.31
C ALA A 26 4.32 9.45 -36.71
N CYS A 27 4.90 8.67 -37.62
CA CYS A 27 6.23 8.93 -38.19
C CYS A 27 6.21 10.18 -39.11
N SER A 28 5.14 10.39 -39.87
CA SER A 28 4.93 11.59 -40.68
C SER A 28 4.81 12.85 -39.84
N ASP A 29 4.02 12.81 -38.77
CA ASP A 29 3.81 13.93 -37.84
C ASP A 29 5.12 14.29 -37.08
N LEU A 30 5.88 13.28 -36.68
CA LEU A 30 7.22 13.50 -36.10
C LEU A 30 8.21 14.09 -37.11
N ALA A 31 8.17 13.66 -38.36
CA ALA A 31 9.02 14.22 -39.40
C ALA A 31 8.68 15.69 -39.70
N GLU A 32 7.39 16.06 -39.68
CA GLU A 32 6.93 17.43 -39.84
C GLU A 32 7.39 18.34 -38.71
N ILE A 33 7.30 17.87 -37.45
CA ILE A 33 7.79 18.56 -36.26
C ILE A 33 9.32 18.77 -36.32
N VAL A 34 10.08 17.76 -36.76
CA VAL A 34 11.54 17.84 -36.90
C VAL A 34 11.93 18.84 -38.00
N ILE A 35 11.19 18.86 -39.13
CA ILE A 35 11.40 19.81 -40.22
C ILE A 35 11.06 21.24 -39.76
N GLU A 36 10.00 21.41 -38.98
CA GLU A 36 9.64 22.73 -38.42
C GLU A 36 10.66 23.22 -37.39
N MET A 37 11.21 22.32 -36.56
CA MET A 37 12.29 22.62 -35.62
C MET A 37 13.60 22.98 -36.37
N GLN A 38 13.95 22.27 -37.46
CA GLN A 38 15.10 22.61 -38.28
C GLN A 38 14.89 23.93 -39.03
N LYS A 39 13.71 24.24 -39.53
CA LYS A 39 13.37 25.57 -40.09
C LYS A 39 13.56 26.66 -39.06
N LYS A 40 13.06 26.47 -37.84
CA LYS A 40 13.25 27.42 -36.73
C LYS A 40 14.71 27.60 -36.33
N GLN A 41 15.48 26.53 -36.30
CA GLN A 41 16.94 26.60 -36.05
C GLN A 41 17.69 27.34 -37.15
N ASN A 42 17.31 27.13 -38.42
CA ASN A 42 17.90 27.86 -39.54
C ASN A 42 17.47 29.34 -39.62
N MET A 43 16.26 29.68 -39.11
CA MET A 43 15.84 31.09 -38.96
C MET A 43 16.55 31.78 -37.77
N LEU A 44 17.03 31.05 -36.78
CA LEU A 44 17.85 31.57 -35.68
C LEU A 44 19.35 31.67 -36.01
N ALA A 45 19.79 31.11 -37.14
CA ALA A 45 21.14 31.29 -37.70
C ALA A 45 21.19 32.56 -38.54
N ILE A 46 20.66 33.67 -38.02
CA ILE A 46 20.98 35.00 -38.51
C ILE A 46 22.46 35.22 -38.25
N ASP A 47 23.21 35.45 -39.32
CA ASP A 47 24.66 35.69 -39.23
C ASP A 47 24.91 37.03 -38.54
N VAL A 48 24.90 36.98 -37.22
CA VAL A 48 25.07 38.13 -36.30
C VAL A 48 26.39 38.86 -36.58
N ARG A 49 27.39 38.21 -37.22
CA ARG A 49 28.66 38.85 -37.58
C ARG A 49 28.53 39.85 -38.74
N ASN A 50 27.73 39.52 -39.74
CA ASN A 50 27.52 40.43 -40.87
C ASN A 50 26.56 41.60 -40.54
N GLU A 51 25.54 41.35 -39.76
CA GLU A 51 24.66 42.45 -39.29
C GLU A 51 25.36 43.36 -38.28
N LEU A 52 26.21 42.86 -37.41
CA LEU A 52 27.02 43.67 -36.49
C LEU A 52 28.08 44.48 -37.26
N ALA A 53 28.67 43.98 -38.34
CA ALA A 53 29.62 44.71 -39.19
C ALA A 53 28.91 45.90 -39.92
N ASP A 54 27.72 45.66 -40.43
CA ASP A 54 26.93 46.72 -41.09
C ASP A 54 26.39 47.80 -40.09
N PHE A 55 26.08 47.39 -38.89
CA PHE A 55 25.68 48.33 -37.83
C PHE A 55 26.85 49.20 -37.36
N HIS A 56 28.04 48.66 -37.28
CA HIS A 56 29.26 49.41 -36.94
C HIS A 56 29.67 50.40 -38.03
N ASN A 57 29.48 50.05 -39.29
CA ASN A 57 29.83 50.93 -40.39
C ASN A 57 28.85 52.13 -40.59
N LYS A 58 27.59 51.98 -40.21
CA LYS A 58 26.57 53.00 -40.34
C LYS A 58 26.54 54.05 -39.23
N HIS A 59 27.17 53.83 -38.07
CA HIS A 59 27.11 54.68 -36.89
C HIS A 59 28.44 55.31 -36.47
N SER A 60 29.47 55.23 -37.32
CA SER A 60 30.82 55.74 -37.01
C SER A 60 31.05 57.21 -37.33
N LYS A 61 30.02 58.00 -37.57
CA LYS A 61 30.15 59.47 -37.71
C LYS A 61 29.04 60.19 -36.96
N ASN A 62 29.22 60.44 -35.72
CA ASN A 62 28.91 61.59 -34.89
C ASN A 62 28.62 61.21 -33.42
N ASP A 63 29.16 62.02 -32.50
CA ASP A 63 28.91 62.06 -31.06
C ASP A 63 29.68 61.10 -30.13
N ARG A 64 30.96 61.37 -29.97
CA ARG A 64 31.82 60.70 -28.97
C ARG A 64 31.64 61.14 -27.50
N ARG A 65 30.60 61.89 -27.12
CA ARG A 65 30.52 62.39 -25.71
C ARG A 65 29.22 62.21 -24.91
N LYS A 66 28.16 61.63 -25.44
CA LYS A 66 26.93 61.39 -24.67
C LYS A 66 26.51 59.93 -24.48
N ASN A 67 27.08 58.98 -25.20
CA ASN A 67 26.57 57.60 -25.24
C ASN A 67 27.18 56.61 -24.22
N THR A 68 28.26 56.95 -23.50
CA THR A 68 28.89 56.03 -22.57
C THR A 68 28.00 55.74 -21.34
N ARG A 69 27.14 56.66 -20.91
CA ARG A 69 26.22 56.41 -19.78
C ARG A 69 25.03 55.55 -20.22
N ILE A 70 24.53 55.72 -21.42
CA ILE A 70 23.38 54.96 -21.94
C ILE A 70 23.78 53.52 -22.23
N LEU A 71 24.97 53.26 -22.74
CA LEU A 71 25.54 51.90 -22.95
C LEU A 71 25.78 51.15 -21.64
N LEU A 72 26.22 51.85 -20.59
CA LEU A 72 26.40 51.23 -19.25
C LEU A 72 25.05 50.84 -18.63
N TRP A 73 23.99 51.65 -18.78
CA TRP A 73 22.64 51.32 -18.30
C TRP A 73 21.99 50.19 -19.12
N ALA A 74 22.21 50.15 -20.44
CA ALA A 74 21.69 49.10 -21.30
C ALA A 74 22.37 47.72 -21.03
N SER A 75 23.66 47.71 -20.68
CA SER A 75 24.34 46.46 -20.28
C SER A 75 23.90 45.94 -18.90
N ILE A 76 23.63 46.84 -17.94
CA ILE A 76 23.15 46.47 -16.62
C ILE A 76 21.71 45.95 -16.68
N THR A 77 20.84 46.53 -17.51
CA THR A 77 19.46 46.05 -17.71
C THR A 77 19.43 44.71 -18.45
N GLY A 78 20.37 44.48 -19.42
CA GLY A 78 20.49 43.20 -20.12
C GLY A 78 20.92 42.05 -19.19
N VAL A 79 21.89 42.29 -18.32
CA VAL A 79 22.32 41.30 -17.32
C VAL A 79 21.22 41.03 -16.27
N ALA A 80 20.52 42.08 -15.81
CA ALA A 80 19.42 41.89 -14.88
C ALA A 80 18.26 41.07 -15.50
N ALA A 81 17.91 41.32 -16.77
CA ALA A 81 16.88 40.58 -17.47
C ALA A 81 17.26 39.10 -17.64
N THR A 82 18.52 38.78 -17.98
CA THR A 82 18.98 37.39 -18.10
C THR A 82 18.99 36.68 -16.76
N VAL A 83 19.39 37.35 -15.66
CA VAL A 83 19.32 36.77 -14.31
C VAL A 83 17.86 36.50 -13.91
N VAL A 84 16.94 37.40 -14.19
CA VAL A 84 15.52 37.19 -13.92
C VAL A 84 14.96 36.04 -14.73
N ILE A 85 15.30 35.93 -16.02
CA ILE A 85 14.90 34.81 -16.87
C ILE A 85 15.45 33.48 -16.33
N ILE A 86 16.73 33.45 -15.94
CA ILE A 86 17.34 32.25 -15.32
C ILE A 86 16.66 31.90 -13.99
N LEU A 87 16.34 32.88 -13.16
CA LEU A 87 15.62 32.67 -11.90
C LEU A 87 14.19 32.16 -12.14
N VAL A 88 13.49 32.72 -13.12
CA VAL A 88 12.15 32.23 -13.50
C VAL A 88 12.21 30.82 -14.08
N LEU A 89 13.18 30.54 -14.96
CA LEU A 89 13.38 29.18 -15.49
C LEU A 89 13.77 28.19 -14.37
N ARG A 90 14.63 28.59 -13.45
CA ARG A 90 14.94 27.76 -12.28
C ARG A 90 13.72 27.57 -11.36
N ALA A 91 12.93 28.62 -11.10
CA ALA A 91 11.71 28.51 -10.32
C ALA A 91 10.69 27.59 -11.01
N MET A 92 10.52 27.68 -12.33
CA MET A 92 9.70 26.74 -13.10
C MET A 92 10.24 25.30 -13.06
N MET A 93 11.55 25.09 -13.14
CA MET A 93 12.16 23.76 -13.03
C MET A 93 12.04 23.18 -11.63
N ILE A 94 12.14 24.00 -10.58
CA ILE A 94 11.97 23.56 -9.18
C ILE A 94 10.48 23.24 -8.92
N SER A 95 9.55 24.01 -9.52
CA SER A 95 8.10 23.77 -9.39
C SER A 95 7.62 22.51 -10.13
N SER A 96 8.43 21.92 -10.99
CA SER A 96 8.09 20.71 -11.75
C SER A 96 8.70 19.41 -11.16
N GLN A 97 9.25 19.44 -9.94
CA GLN A 97 9.63 18.20 -9.27
C GLN A 97 8.34 17.41 -8.99
N PRO A 98 8.25 16.16 -9.44
CA PRO A 98 7.10 15.32 -9.11
C PRO A 98 7.04 15.18 -7.59
N GLU A 99 5.91 15.53 -7.01
CA GLU A 99 5.64 15.34 -5.59
C GLU A 99 5.66 13.83 -5.30
N ILE A 100 6.68 13.38 -4.57
CA ILE A 100 6.77 11.98 -4.14
C ILE A 100 5.85 11.81 -2.93
N ILE A 101 4.80 11.02 -3.10
CA ILE A 101 3.84 10.71 -2.05
C ILE A 101 4.16 9.32 -1.51
N GLN A 102 4.76 9.25 -0.34
CA GLN A 102 5.00 7.98 0.35
C GLN A 102 3.70 7.52 1.00
N VAL A 103 3.18 6.37 0.59
CA VAL A 103 1.91 5.81 1.09
C VAL A 103 2.09 4.61 2.00
N PHE A 104 3.24 3.96 1.92
CA PHE A 104 3.61 2.85 2.78
C PHE A 104 5.12 2.82 2.97
N GLN A 105 5.57 2.51 4.21
CA GLN A 105 6.97 2.42 4.56
C GLN A 105 7.32 1.02 5.04
N ALA A 106 8.40 0.46 4.51
CA ALA A 106 8.95 -0.81 4.96
C ALA A 106 9.37 -0.73 6.44
N ASN A 107 9.21 -1.85 7.15
CA ASN A 107 9.67 -1.96 8.53
C ASN A 107 10.88 -2.89 8.59
N HIS A 108 12.01 -2.37 9.01
CA HIS A 108 13.26 -3.12 9.09
C HIS A 108 13.43 -3.87 10.43
N VAL A 109 12.43 -3.80 11.34
CA VAL A 109 12.46 -4.44 12.65
C VAL A 109 11.82 -5.82 12.58
N ALA A 110 12.52 -6.83 13.16
CA ALA A 110 12.12 -8.22 13.43
C ALA A 110 11.20 -8.88 12.37
N GLN A 111 11.77 -9.84 11.66
CA GLN A 111 11.08 -10.64 10.63
C GLN A 111 10.62 -12.01 11.17
N GLN A 112 10.29 -12.11 12.44
CA GLN A 112 9.88 -13.37 13.06
C GLN A 112 8.61 -13.18 13.87
N VAL A 113 7.78 -14.22 13.93
CA VAL A 113 6.64 -14.27 14.83
C VAL A 113 7.14 -14.21 16.27
N THR A 114 6.64 -13.27 17.04
CA THR A 114 7.04 -13.04 18.42
C THR A 114 5.88 -13.19 19.37
N LEU A 115 6.17 -13.71 20.56
CA LEU A 115 5.21 -13.82 21.65
C LEU A 115 5.73 -13.11 22.89
N GLN A 116 4.88 -12.27 23.46
CA GLN A 116 5.07 -11.62 24.75
C GLN A 116 4.08 -12.21 25.75
N VAL A 117 4.57 -12.62 26.91
CA VAL A 117 3.77 -13.19 27.98
C VAL A 117 3.53 -12.15 29.06
N ASN A 118 2.28 -11.88 29.40
CA ASN A 118 1.85 -10.82 30.32
C ASN A 118 2.41 -9.44 29.91
N ASP A 119 2.86 -8.65 30.87
CA ASP A 119 3.49 -7.34 30.65
C ASP A 119 5.04 -7.41 30.77
N GLU A 120 5.62 -8.59 30.49
CA GLU A 120 7.06 -8.72 30.42
C GLU A 120 7.63 -7.75 29.40
N LYS A 121 8.74 -7.06 29.77
CA LYS A 121 9.38 -6.09 28.87
C LYS A 121 10.04 -6.75 27.67
N GLU A 122 10.32 -8.04 27.78
CA GLU A 122 11.06 -8.80 26.77
C GLU A 122 10.09 -9.47 25.79
N VAL A 123 10.23 -9.14 24.51
CA VAL A 123 9.54 -9.77 23.40
C VAL A 123 10.45 -10.86 22.83
N LYS A 124 10.02 -12.12 22.86
CA LYS A 124 10.84 -13.25 22.44
C LYS A 124 10.32 -13.85 21.13
N PRO A 125 11.20 -14.43 20.29
CA PRO A 125 10.76 -15.26 19.18
C PRO A 125 9.84 -16.38 19.70
N LEU A 126 8.75 -16.64 18.97
CA LEU A 126 7.75 -17.63 19.38
C LEU A 126 8.38 -19.00 19.66
N LYS A 127 9.36 -19.43 18.87
CA LYS A 127 10.06 -20.71 19.04
C LYS A 127 10.71 -20.83 20.42
N GLU A 128 11.42 -19.82 20.88
CA GLU A 128 12.10 -19.80 22.17
C GLU A 128 11.11 -19.88 23.35
N VAL A 129 9.98 -19.17 23.20
CA VAL A 129 8.94 -19.15 24.25
C VAL A 129 8.29 -20.52 24.37
N VAL A 130 7.95 -21.16 23.24
CA VAL A 130 7.26 -22.45 23.24
C VAL A 130 8.20 -23.59 23.71
N GLU A 131 9.47 -23.53 23.35
CA GLU A 131 10.45 -24.48 23.90
C GLU A 131 10.53 -24.41 25.43
N SER A 132 10.43 -23.20 26.00
CA SER A 132 10.36 -23.00 27.45
C SER A 132 9.06 -23.52 28.07
N PHE A 133 7.95 -23.51 27.32
CA PHE A 133 6.65 -24.07 27.75
C PHE A 133 6.49 -25.55 27.51
N SER A 134 7.32 -26.18 26.69
CA SER A 134 7.23 -27.62 26.35
C SER A 134 7.35 -28.53 27.58
N SER A 135 7.89 -28.03 28.68
CA SER A 135 7.93 -28.72 29.98
C SER A 135 6.60 -28.67 30.76
N SER A 136 5.68 -27.77 30.40
CA SER A 136 4.36 -27.55 31.05
C SER A 136 3.16 -27.64 30.09
N SER A 137 3.40 -27.90 28.82
CA SER A 137 2.49 -28.41 27.74
C SER A 137 1.10 -27.85 27.62
N ALA A 138 0.92 -26.52 27.74
CA ALA A 138 -0.37 -25.89 27.49
C ALA A 138 -0.62 -25.58 26.00
N ALA A 139 0.40 -25.60 25.15
CA ALA A 139 0.27 -25.28 23.74
C ALA A 139 1.12 -26.21 22.85
N GLN A 140 0.59 -26.53 21.66
CA GLN A 140 1.30 -27.24 20.62
C GLN A 140 1.69 -26.25 19.51
N LEU A 141 2.98 -26.18 19.17
CA LEU A 141 3.51 -25.33 18.11
C LEU A 141 3.78 -26.12 16.85
N SER A 142 3.31 -25.62 15.71
CA SER A 142 3.78 -25.96 14.37
C SER A 142 4.45 -24.75 13.71
N SER A 143 4.96 -24.89 12.48
CA SER A 143 5.65 -23.80 11.78
C SER A 143 4.80 -22.54 11.56
N LYS A 144 3.46 -22.69 11.47
CA LYS A 144 2.52 -21.60 11.19
C LYS A 144 1.28 -21.60 12.09
N GLU A 145 1.29 -22.39 13.16
CA GLU A 145 0.13 -22.53 14.05
C GLU A 145 0.55 -22.76 15.49
N ILE A 146 -0.17 -22.14 16.42
CA ILE A 146 -0.11 -22.46 17.84
C ILE A 146 -1.51 -22.87 18.33
N ASP A 147 -1.60 -24.03 19.00
CA ASP A 147 -2.85 -24.62 19.45
C ASP A 147 -2.87 -24.74 20.98
N TYR A 148 -3.84 -24.05 21.60
CA TYR A 148 -4.12 -24.06 23.04
C TYR A 148 -5.30 -24.95 23.42
N SER A 149 -5.97 -25.65 22.51
CA SER A 149 -7.17 -26.44 22.79
C SER A 149 -6.92 -27.55 23.84
N ARG A 150 -5.69 -28.04 23.92
CA ARG A 150 -5.27 -29.06 24.91
C ARG A 150 -5.02 -28.49 26.31
N ALA A 151 -4.91 -27.15 26.45
CA ALA A 151 -4.68 -26.52 27.74
C ALA A 151 -5.83 -26.79 28.74
N LEU A 152 -7.06 -26.85 28.23
CA LEU A 152 -8.25 -27.17 29.04
C LEU A 152 -8.26 -28.63 29.52
N LEU A 153 -7.85 -29.57 28.66
CA LEU A 153 -7.85 -31.03 29.01
C LEU A 153 -6.90 -31.37 30.15
N GLN A 154 -5.80 -30.62 30.30
CA GLN A 154 -4.82 -30.84 31.37
C GLN A 154 -5.24 -30.15 32.68
N THR A 155 -6.16 -29.21 32.63
CA THR A 155 -6.67 -28.48 33.80
C THR A 155 -7.62 -29.38 34.63
N GLU A 156 -8.28 -30.33 33.99
CA GLU A 156 -9.21 -31.27 34.68
C GLU A 156 -8.48 -32.32 35.52
N THR A 157 -7.17 -32.54 35.24
CA THR A 157 -6.36 -33.60 35.86
C THR A 157 -5.37 -33.16 36.95
N LYS A 158 -5.12 -31.85 37.10
CA LYS A 158 -4.21 -31.29 38.11
C LYS A 158 -4.93 -30.20 38.91
N GLU A 159 -4.82 -30.30 40.24
CA GLU A 159 -5.38 -29.40 41.27
C GLU A 159 -5.80 -27.99 40.77
N VAL A 160 -7.09 -27.74 40.76
CA VAL A 160 -7.82 -26.58 40.21
C VAL A 160 -7.46 -25.20 40.84
N GLY A 161 -6.36 -25.13 41.63
CA GLY A 161 -6.12 -24.00 42.54
C GLY A 161 -5.18 -22.91 42.10
N LYS A 162 -4.24 -23.11 41.13
CA LYS A 162 -3.10 -22.18 40.99
C LYS A 162 -2.67 -21.79 39.56
N GLN A 163 -3.40 -22.16 38.51
CA GLN A 163 -2.99 -21.68 37.20
C GLN A 163 -3.33 -20.19 37.04
N ARG A 164 -2.31 -19.34 37.05
CA ARG A 164 -2.44 -17.91 36.73
C ARG A 164 -2.83 -17.79 35.26
N ILE A 165 -3.90 -17.07 34.96
CA ILE A 165 -4.24 -16.67 33.60
C ILE A 165 -3.08 -15.79 33.10
N GLN A 166 -2.51 -16.15 31.99
CA GLN A 166 -1.51 -15.34 31.30
C GLN A 166 -2.15 -14.66 30.08
N ILE A 167 -1.80 -13.43 29.85
CA ILE A 167 -2.15 -12.74 28.61
C ILE A 167 -0.99 -12.90 27.65
N HIS A 168 -1.26 -13.54 26.52
CA HIS A 168 -0.33 -13.67 25.42
C HIS A 168 -0.58 -12.58 24.38
N ARG A 169 0.50 -11.94 23.93
CA ARG A 169 0.48 -10.98 22.82
C ARG A 169 1.34 -11.52 21.69
N LEU A 170 0.67 -12.03 20.67
CA LEU A 170 1.30 -12.59 19.49
C LEU A 170 1.41 -11.47 18.43
N SER A 171 2.60 -11.30 17.85
CA SER A 171 2.83 -10.36 16.76
C SER A 171 3.33 -11.09 15.53
N ILE A 172 2.64 -10.86 14.43
CA ILE A 172 2.95 -11.45 13.12
C ILE A 172 3.72 -10.42 12.31
N PRO A 173 4.90 -10.73 11.80
CA PRO A 173 5.67 -9.84 10.96
C PRO A 173 5.02 -9.66 9.60
N ARG A 174 5.55 -8.75 8.81
CA ARG A 174 5.20 -8.58 7.41
C ARG A 174 5.66 -9.78 6.59
N GLY A 175 4.92 -10.14 5.56
CA GLY A 175 5.21 -11.28 4.70
C GLY A 175 4.80 -12.64 5.26
N GLU A 176 4.20 -12.68 6.45
CA GLU A 176 3.76 -13.93 7.08
C GLU A 176 2.28 -13.91 7.46
N THR A 177 1.71 -15.10 7.57
CA THR A 177 0.41 -15.35 8.16
C THR A 177 0.56 -16.40 9.24
N PHE A 178 -0.30 -16.38 10.25
CA PHE A 178 -0.20 -17.30 11.36
C PHE A 178 -1.59 -17.70 11.87
N LYS A 179 -1.74 -18.96 12.32
CA LYS A 179 -2.99 -19.47 12.89
C LYS A 179 -2.84 -19.66 14.40
N VAL A 180 -3.87 -19.27 15.15
CA VAL A 180 -3.99 -19.54 16.58
C VAL A 180 -5.27 -20.30 16.80
N VAL A 181 -5.21 -21.42 17.53
CA VAL A 181 -6.37 -22.10 18.09
C VAL A 181 -6.42 -21.75 19.57
N LEU A 182 -7.45 -21.01 19.97
CA LEU A 182 -7.66 -20.60 21.36
C LEU A 182 -8.12 -21.79 22.23
N SER A 183 -8.06 -21.62 23.55
CA SER A 183 -8.31 -22.72 24.49
C SER A 183 -9.70 -23.36 24.35
N GLU A 184 -10.71 -22.59 23.91
CA GLU A 184 -12.08 -23.07 23.69
C GLU A 184 -12.36 -23.52 22.24
N GLY A 185 -11.30 -23.63 21.43
CA GLY A 185 -11.38 -24.14 20.05
C GLY A 185 -11.69 -23.09 18.99
N THR A 186 -11.77 -21.80 19.33
CA THR A 186 -11.87 -20.72 18.31
C THR A 186 -10.59 -20.66 17.50
N GLU A 187 -10.72 -20.70 16.17
CA GLU A 187 -9.61 -20.54 15.24
C GLU A 187 -9.47 -19.08 14.80
N VAL A 188 -8.27 -18.54 14.89
CA VAL A 188 -7.93 -17.17 14.47
C VAL A 188 -6.81 -17.24 13.46
N PHE A 189 -7.06 -16.79 12.23
CA PHE A 189 -6.06 -16.63 11.19
C PHE A 189 -5.61 -15.18 11.17
N LEU A 190 -4.34 -14.92 11.39
CA LEU A 190 -3.73 -13.58 11.44
C LEU A 190 -3.02 -13.28 10.13
N ASN A 191 -3.32 -12.14 9.53
CA ASN A 191 -2.64 -11.64 8.34
C ASN A 191 -1.32 -10.93 8.72
N SER A 192 -0.52 -10.58 7.73
CA SER A 192 0.74 -9.84 7.87
C SER A 192 0.56 -8.55 8.68
N ASP A 193 1.59 -8.20 9.46
CA ASP A 193 1.63 -6.97 10.28
C ASP A 193 0.48 -6.90 11.29
N SER A 194 0.09 -8.05 11.86
CA SER A 194 -1.04 -8.14 12.80
C SER A 194 -0.59 -8.55 14.19
N ARG A 195 -1.36 -8.15 15.19
CA ARG A 195 -1.13 -8.44 16.61
C ARG A 195 -2.41 -8.90 17.27
N LEU A 196 -2.32 -9.99 18.04
CA LEU A 196 -3.45 -10.51 18.81
C LEU A 196 -3.06 -10.64 20.27
N ALA A 197 -3.83 -10.04 21.16
CA ALA A 197 -3.72 -10.26 22.60
C ALA A 197 -4.90 -11.08 23.09
N TYR A 198 -4.63 -12.16 23.80
CA TYR A 198 -5.62 -13.11 24.29
C TYR A 198 -5.19 -13.77 25.59
N PRO A 199 -6.10 -14.17 26.47
CA PRO A 199 -5.78 -14.98 27.63
C PRO A 199 -5.54 -16.44 27.23
N THR A 200 -4.64 -17.11 27.91
CA THR A 200 -4.37 -18.54 27.69
C THR A 200 -5.60 -19.43 27.98
N ILE A 201 -6.47 -18.97 28.89
CA ILE A 201 -7.75 -19.62 29.23
C ILE A 201 -8.78 -18.51 29.51
N PHE A 202 -9.95 -18.60 28.92
CA PHE A 202 -11.07 -17.70 29.24
C PHE A 202 -11.74 -18.12 30.54
N LYS A 203 -11.74 -17.23 31.54
CA LYS A 203 -12.44 -17.39 32.81
C LYS A 203 -13.33 -16.18 33.07
N GLY A 204 -14.58 -16.27 32.77
CA GLY A 204 -15.47 -15.15 32.96
C GLY A 204 -16.73 -15.25 32.10
N LYS A 205 -17.56 -14.20 32.14
CA LYS A 205 -18.81 -14.13 31.38
C LYS A 205 -18.58 -13.85 29.88
N GLU A 206 -17.39 -13.47 29.51
CA GLU A 206 -17.08 -13.05 28.15
C GLU A 206 -15.66 -13.58 27.73
N ARG A 207 -15.52 -13.91 26.45
CA ARG A 207 -14.26 -14.31 25.82
C ARG A 207 -13.69 -13.10 25.08
N VAL A 208 -12.76 -12.38 25.69
CA VAL A 208 -12.27 -11.11 25.16
C VAL A 208 -10.87 -11.26 24.57
N VAL A 209 -10.69 -10.78 23.33
CA VAL A 209 -9.39 -10.64 22.66
C VAL A 209 -9.22 -9.22 22.13
N SER A 210 -7.97 -8.80 21.90
CA SER A 210 -7.67 -7.51 21.29
C SER A 210 -6.86 -7.72 19.99
N LEU A 211 -7.27 -7.07 18.91
CA LEU A 211 -6.67 -7.18 17.58
C LEU A 211 -6.15 -5.83 17.12
N GLY A 212 -4.94 -5.81 16.57
CA GLY A 212 -4.41 -4.77 15.69
C GLY A 212 -4.01 -5.40 14.37
N GLY A 213 -4.37 -4.82 13.24
CA GLY A 213 -4.13 -5.40 11.93
C GLY A 213 -5.34 -6.15 11.38
N GLU A 214 -5.17 -7.33 10.81
CA GLU A 214 -6.26 -8.09 10.17
C GLU A 214 -6.28 -9.55 10.62
N ALA A 215 -7.46 -10.04 10.96
CA ALA A 215 -7.67 -11.43 11.30
C ALA A 215 -9.04 -11.94 10.85
N TYR A 216 -9.06 -13.19 10.42
CA TYR A 216 -10.26 -13.98 10.23
C TYR A 216 -10.51 -14.84 11.47
N PHE A 217 -11.72 -14.80 11.98
CA PHE A 217 -12.16 -15.53 13.15
C PHE A 217 -13.20 -16.59 12.77
N LYS A 218 -12.97 -17.82 13.21
CA LYS A 218 -13.96 -18.88 13.21
C LYS A 218 -14.26 -19.23 14.66
N VAL A 219 -15.27 -18.55 15.22
CA VAL A 219 -15.56 -18.59 16.65
C VAL A 219 -16.39 -19.82 16.99
N THR A 220 -15.93 -20.58 17.99
CA THR A 220 -16.68 -21.69 18.57
C THR A 220 -17.99 -21.21 19.19
N LYS A 221 -19.10 -21.90 18.88
CA LYS A 221 -20.43 -21.51 19.31
C LYS A 221 -20.59 -21.68 20.83
N ASP A 222 -20.85 -20.60 21.52
CA ASP A 222 -21.17 -20.55 22.93
C ASP A 222 -22.07 -19.31 23.18
N ALA A 223 -23.32 -19.57 23.49
CA ALA A 223 -24.33 -18.52 23.71
C ALA A 223 -24.26 -17.91 25.14
N GLU A 224 -23.66 -18.63 26.09
CA GLU A 224 -23.55 -18.16 27.48
C GLU A 224 -22.35 -17.24 27.68
N HIS A 225 -21.26 -17.44 26.87
CA HIS A 225 -20.04 -16.66 26.96
C HIS A 225 -19.76 -15.98 25.61
N PRO A 226 -20.30 -14.80 25.32
CA PRO A 226 -20.03 -14.06 24.08
C PRO A 226 -18.55 -13.87 23.82
N PHE A 227 -18.16 -13.99 22.55
CA PHE A 227 -16.80 -13.68 22.12
C PHE A 227 -16.71 -12.23 21.66
N ILE A 228 -15.72 -11.52 22.17
CA ILE A 228 -15.54 -10.08 21.94
C ILE A 228 -14.18 -9.79 21.35
N VAL A 229 -14.14 -9.18 20.17
CA VAL A 229 -12.93 -8.65 19.57
C VAL A 229 -12.91 -7.14 19.76
N LYS A 230 -11.91 -6.63 20.48
CA LYS A 230 -11.61 -5.20 20.59
C LYS A 230 -10.57 -4.84 19.56
N SER A 231 -10.85 -3.86 18.70
CA SER A 231 -9.94 -3.49 17.62
C SER A 231 -10.06 -2.00 17.30
N GLY A 232 -8.99 -1.24 17.56
CA GLY A 232 -9.04 0.20 17.41
C GLY A 232 -10.18 0.83 18.22
N ASN A 233 -11.07 1.51 17.51
CA ASN A 233 -12.22 2.22 18.09
C ASN A 233 -13.51 1.39 18.07
N ILE A 234 -13.45 0.10 17.73
CA ILE A 234 -14.62 -0.78 17.65
C ILE A 234 -14.54 -1.97 18.60
N GLN A 235 -15.68 -2.51 18.88
CA GLN A 235 -15.89 -3.77 19.55
C GLN A 235 -16.85 -4.63 18.73
N VAL A 236 -16.45 -5.87 18.45
CA VAL A 236 -17.23 -6.86 17.72
C VAL A 236 -17.67 -7.93 18.70
N ARG A 237 -18.99 -8.19 18.83
CA ARG A 237 -19.58 -9.19 19.71
C ARG A 237 -20.27 -10.28 18.91
N VAL A 238 -19.95 -11.54 19.21
CA VAL A 238 -20.49 -12.72 18.53
C VAL A 238 -20.75 -13.87 19.52
N LEU A 239 -21.58 -14.85 19.12
CA LEU A 239 -21.88 -16.05 19.89
C LEU A 239 -21.37 -17.36 19.24
N GLY A 240 -20.90 -17.30 17.97
CA GLY A 240 -20.46 -18.45 17.19
C GLY A 240 -20.62 -18.14 15.71
N THR A 241 -19.61 -17.53 15.12
CA THR A 241 -19.71 -16.75 13.91
C THR A 241 -18.37 -16.82 13.16
N GLU A 242 -18.42 -16.80 11.85
CA GLU A 242 -17.23 -16.59 11.01
C GLU A 242 -17.24 -15.18 10.45
N PHE A 243 -16.17 -14.43 10.69
CA PHE A 243 -16.05 -13.02 10.27
C PHE A 243 -14.59 -12.60 10.14
N ASN A 244 -14.34 -11.57 9.35
CA ASN A 244 -13.06 -10.91 9.20
C ASN A 244 -13.08 -9.54 9.87
N VAL A 245 -12.01 -9.18 10.57
CA VAL A 245 -11.81 -7.84 11.13
C VAL A 245 -10.51 -7.30 10.57
N ARG A 246 -10.57 -6.10 9.98
CA ARG A 246 -9.42 -5.35 9.48
C ARG A 246 -9.35 -4.01 10.21
N SER A 247 -8.18 -3.70 10.79
CA SER A 247 -7.93 -2.48 11.56
C SER A 247 -6.44 -2.16 11.59
N TYR A 248 -5.85 -1.84 10.44
CA TYR A 248 -4.46 -1.43 10.34
C TYR A 248 -4.24 0.04 10.72
N SER A 249 -5.27 0.86 10.61
CA SER A 249 -5.26 2.26 11.02
C SER A 249 -6.65 2.68 11.51
N PRO A 250 -6.77 3.79 12.24
CA PRO A 250 -8.07 4.29 12.70
C PRO A 250 -9.08 4.58 11.58
N THR A 251 -8.59 4.84 10.35
CA THR A 251 -9.41 5.11 9.17
C THR A 251 -9.68 3.87 8.32
N ASP A 252 -8.98 2.75 8.57
CA ASP A 252 -9.15 1.48 7.86
C ASP A 252 -9.68 0.40 8.80
N VAL A 253 -10.85 0.69 9.40
CA VAL A 253 -11.54 -0.25 10.29
C VAL A 253 -12.75 -0.82 9.58
N ARG A 254 -12.73 -2.14 9.38
CA ARG A 254 -13.78 -2.87 8.66
C ARG A 254 -14.05 -4.23 9.29
N VAL A 255 -15.33 -4.58 9.38
CA VAL A 255 -15.79 -5.91 9.82
C VAL A 255 -16.63 -6.51 8.71
N THR A 256 -16.30 -7.73 8.27
CA THR A 256 -17.07 -8.45 7.23
C THR A 256 -17.61 -9.75 7.83
N LEU A 257 -18.90 -9.96 7.70
CA LEU A 257 -19.58 -11.15 8.23
C LEU A 257 -19.71 -12.22 7.14
N ILE A 258 -19.18 -13.40 7.45
CA ILE A 258 -19.22 -14.58 6.57
C ILE A 258 -20.43 -15.48 6.94
N THR A 259 -20.51 -15.93 8.19
CA THR A 259 -21.64 -16.75 8.65
C THR A 259 -22.04 -16.35 10.07
N GLY A 260 -23.31 -16.53 10.42
CA GLY A 260 -23.84 -16.26 11.77
C GLY A 260 -24.40 -14.86 11.95
N LYS A 261 -24.15 -14.23 13.10
CA LYS A 261 -24.59 -12.88 13.46
C LYS A 261 -23.46 -12.12 14.17
N VAL A 262 -23.32 -10.86 13.85
CA VAL A 262 -22.33 -9.95 14.46
C VAL A 262 -23.02 -8.68 14.90
N ALA A 263 -22.73 -8.24 16.14
CA ALA A 263 -22.99 -6.88 16.58
C ALA A 263 -21.67 -6.12 16.65
N VAL A 264 -21.56 -5.03 15.90
CA VAL A 264 -20.41 -4.12 15.91
C VAL A 264 -20.82 -2.85 16.62
N SER A 265 -20.02 -2.39 17.56
CA SER A 265 -20.22 -1.11 18.23
C SER A 265 -18.92 -0.30 18.29
N ASP A 266 -19.05 1.01 18.48
CA ASP A 266 -17.92 1.81 18.89
C ASP A 266 -17.54 1.51 20.36
N THR A 267 -16.32 1.88 20.75
CA THR A 267 -15.83 1.63 22.13
C THR A 267 -16.61 2.40 23.20
N CYS A 268 -17.33 3.47 22.82
CA CYS A 268 -18.19 4.24 23.70
C CYS A 268 -19.60 3.65 23.83
N GLY A 269 -19.97 2.70 22.95
CA GLY A 269 -21.29 2.07 22.91
C GLY A 269 -22.41 2.98 22.41
N VAL A 270 -22.06 4.13 21.79
CA VAL A 270 -23.05 5.12 21.29
C VAL A 270 -23.63 4.67 19.96
N HIS A 271 -22.76 4.14 19.07
CA HIS A 271 -23.17 3.65 17.77
C HIS A 271 -22.99 2.13 17.72
N SER A 272 -24.00 1.45 17.22
CA SER A 272 -23.94 0.00 16.99
C SER A 272 -24.72 -0.40 15.76
N VAL A 273 -24.30 -1.51 15.14
CA VAL A 273 -24.98 -2.13 14.01
C VAL A 273 -24.96 -3.64 14.14
N GLU A 274 -26.07 -4.27 13.80
CA GLU A 274 -26.14 -5.71 13.60
C GLU A 274 -26.00 -6.02 12.13
N MET A 275 -25.22 -7.08 11.83
CA MET A 275 -24.88 -7.46 10.46
C MET A 275 -25.45 -8.82 10.12
N MET A 276 -25.80 -8.98 8.84
CA MET A 276 -26.16 -10.25 8.22
C MET A 276 -25.00 -10.81 7.39
N PRO A 277 -24.94 -12.12 7.14
CA PRO A 277 -23.95 -12.71 6.23
C PRO A 277 -23.93 -11.99 4.87
N GLY A 278 -22.74 -11.77 4.32
CA GLY A 278 -22.56 -11.01 3.08
C GLY A 278 -22.44 -9.50 3.28
N GLN A 279 -22.49 -9.00 4.52
CA GLN A 279 -22.34 -7.58 4.81
C GLN A 279 -20.96 -7.23 5.35
N SER A 280 -20.52 -6.04 5.02
CA SER A 280 -19.32 -5.41 5.57
C SER A 280 -19.68 -4.06 6.18
N ALA A 281 -19.29 -3.85 7.44
CA ALA A 281 -19.44 -2.59 8.15
C ALA A 281 -18.10 -1.87 8.23
N GLN A 282 -18.07 -0.60 7.87
CA GLN A 282 -16.90 0.28 7.98
C GLN A 282 -17.22 1.45 8.89
N LEU A 283 -16.34 1.72 9.86
CA LEU A 283 -16.46 2.90 10.70
C LEU A 283 -16.09 4.14 9.90
N SER A 284 -17.01 5.08 9.77
CA SER A 284 -16.80 6.37 9.11
C SER A 284 -16.15 7.36 10.07
N SER A 285 -15.55 8.42 9.51
CA SER A 285 -14.88 9.48 10.29
C SER A 285 -15.83 10.25 11.23
N ASN A 286 -17.14 10.24 10.95
CA ASN A 286 -18.17 10.81 11.82
C ASN A 286 -18.62 9.89 12.96
N GLY A 287 -18.00 8.69 13.12
CA GLY A 287 -18.31 7.71 14.15
C GLY A 287 -19.50 6.79 13.84
N THR A 288 -20.14 6.92 12.67
CA THR A 288 -21.23 6.02 12.26
C THR A 288 -20.71 4.83 11.45
N PHE A 289 -21.47 3.74 11.43
CA PHE A 289 -21.15 2.56 10.61
C PHE A 289 -21.85 2.65 9.24
N ALA A 290 -21.05 2.60 8.17
CA ALA A 290 -21.54 2.38 6.82
C ALA A 290 -21.55 0.87 6.56
N VAL A 291 -22.73 0.31 6.28
CA VAL A 291 -22.90 -1.11 5.95
C VAL A 291 -23.18 -1.27 4.46
N LYS A 292 -22.49 -2.21 3.83
CA LYS A 292 -22.69 -2.56 2.42
C LYS A 292 -22.64 -4.06 2.21
N GLU A 293 -23.32 -4.55 1.18
CA GLU A 293 -23.16 -5.92 0.69
C GLU A 293 -21.82 -6.07 -0.03
N VAL A 294 -21.16 -7.20 0.18
CA VAL A 294 -19.85 -7.52 -0.38
C VAL A 294 -19.78 -8.99 -0.82
N ASP A 295 -18.92 -9.26 -1.76
CA ASP A 295 -18.53 -10.62 -2.08
C ASP A 295 -17.64 -11.17 -0.95
N ILE A 296 -18.14 -12.18 -0.25
CA ILE A 296 -17.46 -12.80 0.89
C ILE A 296 -16.12 -13.45 0.45
N GLU A 297 -16.07 -14.05 -0.72
CA GLU A 297 -14.90 -14.79 -1.20
C GLU A 297 -13.68 -13.86 -1.29
N SER A 298 -13.90 -12.59 -1.65
CA SER A 298 -12.84 -11.58 -1.73
C SER A 298 -12.07 -11.40 -0.41
N PHE A 299 -12.73 -11.64 0.74
CA PHE A 299 -12.13 -11.51 2.06
C PHE A 299 -11.44 -12.79 2.57
N LEU A 300 -11.56 -13.90 1.83
CA LEU A 300 -10.98 -15.18 2.20
C LEU A 300 -9.68 -15.48 1.45
N TYR A 301 -9.50 -14.91 0.25
CA TYR A 301 -8.34 -15.19 -0.62
C TYR A 301 -6.99 -14.93 0.05
N TRP A 302 -6.89 -13.93 0.92
CA TRP A 302 -5.63 -13.66 1.61
C TRP A 302 -5.20 -14.84 2.51
N LYS A 303 -6.15 -15.52 3.15
CA LYS A 303 -5.91 -16.70 3.99
C LYS A 303 -5.43 -17.88 3.15
N GLU A 304 -5.83 -17.95 1.90
CA GLU A 304 -5.45 -18.98 0.93
C GLU A 304 -4.13 -18.67 0.21
N GLY A 305 -3.53 -17.52 0.49
CA GLY A 305 -2.25 -17.12 -0.09
C GLY A 305 -2.35 -16.35 -1.39
N PHE A 306 -3.49 -15.70 -1.65
CA PHE A 306 -3.70 -14.89 -2.85
C PHE A 306 -3.93 -13.42 -2.51
N PHE A 307 -3.53 -12.56 -3.42
CA PHE A 307 -4.07 -11.21 -3.56
C PHE A 307 -5.30 -11.30 -4.44
N TYR A 308 -6.40 -10.74 -3.96
CA TYR A 308 -7.61 -10.53 -4.73
C TYR A 308 -8.12 -9.12 -4.50
N PHE A 309 -8.18 -8.35 -5.56
CA PHE A 309 -8.68 -6.98 -5.55
C PHE A 309 -9.75 -6.87 -6.64
N ASP A 310 -10.93 -6.45 -6.26
CA ASP A 310 -12.04 -6.20 -7.15
C ASP A 310 -12.55 -4.79 -6.90
N ASP A 311 -12.40 -3.93 -7.90
CA ASP A 311 -12.74 -2.50 -7.82
C ASP A 311 -12.11 -1.79 -6.60
N VAL A 312 -10.82 -2.04 -6.35
CA VAL A 312 -10.06 -1.44 -5.24
C VAL A 312 -9.17 -0.31 -5.75
N ALA A 313 -9.05 0.79 -5.00
CA ALA A 313 -8.15 1.88 -5.35
C ALA A 313 -6.69 1.40 -5.40
N LEU A 314 -5.93 1.83 -6.41
CA LEU A 314 -4.53 1.45 -6.60
C LEU A 314 -3.70 1.73 -5.34
N VAL A 315 -3.94 2.84 -4.66
CA VAL A 315 -3.24 3.18 -3.42
C VAL A 315 -3.46 2.14 -2.32
N ASP A 316 -4.67 1.60 -2.18
CA ASP A 316 -4.98 0.62 -1.15
C ASP A 316 -4.47 -0.77 -1.53
N MET A 317 -4.54 -1.12 -2.82
CA MET A 317 -3.91 -2.33 -3.36
C MET A 317 -2.40 -2.32 -3.11
N MET A 318 -1.72 -1.21 -3.40
CA MET A 318 -0.27 -1.08 -3.21
C MET A 318 0.14 -1.09 -1.73
N LYS A 319 -0.68 -0.58 -0.81
CA LYS A 319 -0.45 -0.72 0.64
C LYS A 319 -0.47 -2.18 1.09
N GLU A 320 -1.39 -2.99 0.55
CA GLU A 320 -1.44 -4.43 0.83
C GLU A 320 -0.19 -5.16 0.32
N ILE A 321 0.20 -4.87 -0.93
CA ILE A 321 1.40 -5.43 -1.55
C ILE A 321 2.65 -5.00 -0.76
N GLY A 322 2.75 -3.72 -0.41
CA GLY A 322 3.85 -3.18 0.42
C GLY A 322 3.93 -3.86 1.79
N ARG A 323 2.79 -4.15 2.42
CA ARG A 323 2.73 -4.86 3.70
C ARG A 323 3.19 -6.30 3.58
N TRP A 324 2.79 -7.00 2.52
CA TRP A 324 3.18 -8.38 2.32
C TRP A 324 4.66 -8.53 1.98
N TYR A 325 5.17 -7.75 1.02
CA TYR A 325 6.59 -7.85 0.61
C TYR A 325 7.53 -7.02 1.49
N ASN A 326 7.00 -6.24 2.44
CA ASN A 326 7.75 -5.33 3.30
C ASN A 326 8.63 -4.36 2.51
N ILE A 327 8.04 -3.67 1.53
CA ILE A 327 8.68 -2.71 0.66
C ILE A 327 8.06 -1.32 0.79
N ASP A 328 8.86 -0.29 0.52
CA ASP A 328 8.37 1.08 0.41
C ASP A 328 7.49 1.25 -0.83
N ILE A 329 6.38 1.99 -0.66
CA ILE A 329 5.49 2.34 -1.77
C ILE A 329 5.41 3.85 -1.88
N GLU A 330 5.84 4.35 -3.03
CA GLU A 330 5.84 5.77 -3.36
C GLU A 330 5.09 6.02 -4.67
N PHE A 331 4.26 7.04 -4.67
CA PHE A 331 3.59 7.53 -5.87
C PHE A 331 4.25 8.82 -6.34
N ARG A 332 4.59 8.90 -7.62
CA ARG A 332 5.09 10.12 -8.28
C ARG A 332 3.99 10.90 -8.99
N ASN A 333 2.77 10.37 -8.98
CA ASN A 333 1.61 10.99 -9.58
C ASN A 333 0.37 10.66 -8.73
N SER A 334 -0.17 11.68 -8.05
CA SER A 334 -1.36 11.52 -7.21
C SER A 334 -2.61 11.10 -7.98
N LYS A 335 -2.71 11.44 -9.27
CA LYS A 335 -3.89 11.15 -10.10
C LYS A 335 -4.15 9.66 -10.33
N ILE A 336 -3.10 8.82 -10.23
CA ILE A 336 -3.26 7.36 -10.40
C ILE A 336 -3.64 6.64 -9.11
N MET A 337 -3.57 7.30 -7.96
CA MET A 337 -3.82 6.67 -6.65
C MET A 337 -5.24 6.14 -6.53
N ASP A 338 -6.20 6.85 -7.11
CA ASP A 338 -7.63 6.51 -7.05
C ASP A 338 -8.09 5.61 -8.22
N LEU A 339 -7.18 5.20 -9.12
CA LEU A 339 -7.51 4.24 -10.18
C LEU A 339 -8.07 2.97 -9.57
N ARG A 340 -9.23 2.52 -10.08
CA ARG A 340 -9.89 1.30 -9.63
C ARG A 340 -9.29 0.10 -10.35
N MET A 341 -8.85 -0.87 -9.57
CA MET A 341 -8.10 -2.03 -10.05
C MET A 341 -8.84 -3.33 -9.78
N HIS A 342 -8.73 -4.25 -10.74
CA HIS A 342 -9.12 -5.65 -10.60
C HIS A 342 -7.85 -6.48 -10.76
N PHE A 343 -7.42 -7.19 -9.71
CA PHE A 343 -6.15 -7.89 -9.74
C PHE A 343 -6.21 -9.18 -8.92
N PHE A 344 -5.67 -10.25 -9.48
CA PHE A 344 -5.55 -11.54 -8.81
C PHE A 344 -4.14 -12.09 -9.01
N ALA A 345 -3.45 -12.46 -7.90
CA ALA A 345 -2.11 -13.03 -7.96
C ALA A 345 -1.82 -13.87 -6.71
N ASN A 346 -0.91 -14.84 -6.85
CA ASN A 346 -0.38 -15.58 -5.71
C ASN A 346 0.60 -14.71 -4.92
N ARG A 347 0.43 -14.62 -3.58
CA ARG A 347 1.29 -13.82 -2.68
C ARG A 347 2.70 -14.37 -2.53
N HIS A 348 2.89 -15.67 -2.79
CA HIS A 348 4.19 -16.33 -2.63
C HIS A 348 5.09 -16.24 -3.87
N GLN A 349 4.62 -15.57 -4.93
CA GLN A 349 5.45 -15.26 -6.09
C GLN A 349 6.47 -14.17 -5.76
N ASP A 350 7.53 -14.12 -6.57
CA ASP A 350 8.50 -13.04 -6.49
C ASP A 350 7.85 -11.68 -6.82
N ILE A 351 8.27 -10.62 -6.12
CA ILE A 351 7.75 -9.26 -6.33
C ILE A 351 7.95 -8.75 -7.75
N PHE A 352 9.06 -9.12 -8.41
CA PHE A 352 9.32 -8.69 -9.80
C PHE A 352 8.28 -9.28 -10.77
N HIS A 353 7.89 -10.54 -10.55
CA HIS A 353 6.83 -11.16 -11.34
C HIS A 353 5.47 -10.47 -11.12
N LEU A 354 5.16 -10.09 -9.88
CA LEU A 354 3.94 -9.34 -9.56
C LEU A 354 3.92 -7.97 -10.22
N ILE A 355 5.06 -7.25 -10.21
CA ILE A 355 5.21 -5.95 -10.90
C ILE A 355 5.03 -6.12 -12.41
N GLU A 356 5.58 -7.19 -12.99
CA GLU A 356 5.40 -7.48 -14.41
C GLU A 356 3.91 -7.71 -14.76
N LEU A 357 3.18 -8.45 -13.93
CA LEU A 357 1.73 -8.64 -14.10
C LEU A 357 0.97 -7.31 -14.03
N LEU A 358 1.32 -6.44 -13.07
CA LEU A 358 0.72 -5.11 -12.93
C LEU A 358 0.97 -4.24 -14.17
N ASN A 359 2.20 -4.22 -14.68
CA ASN A 359 2.56 -3.46 -15.88
C ASN A 359 1.81 -3.96 -17.12
N ARG A 360 1.63 -5.27 -17.27
CA ARG A 360 0.84 -5.83 -18.38
C ARG A 360 -0.64 -5.41 -18.34
N MET A 361 -1.21 -5.19 -17.15
CA MET A 361 -2.59 -4.72 -17.00
C MET A 361 -2.74 -3.27 -17.44
N GLU A 362 -1.77 -2.42 -17.16
CA GLU A 362 -1.74 -1.01 -17.55
C GLU A 362 -1.73 -0.85 -19.09
N ILE A 363 -0.91 -1.64 -19.78
CA ILE A 363 -0.83 -1.65 -21.25
C ILE A 363 -2.19 -2.02 -21.88
N ARG A 364 -2.95 -2.92 -21.28
CA ARG A 364 -4.30 -3.28 -21.78
C ARG A 364 -5.34 -2.20 -21.56
N LYS A 365 -5.19 -1.32 -20.58
CA LYS A 365 -6.11 -0.21 -20.32
C LYS A 365 -5.82 1.01 -21.21
N ILE A 366 -4.57 1.29 -21.53
CA ILE A 366 -4.16 2.37 -22.43
C ILE A 366 -4.57 2.08 -23.88
N GLY A 367 -4.58 0.81 -24.29
CA GLY A 367 -5.04 0.37 -25.62
C GLY A 367 -6.56 0.18 -25.77
N ARG A 368 -7.37 0.65 -24.82
CA ARG A 368 -8.85 0.62 -24.87
C ARG A 368 -9.51 1.97 -24.60
N ALA A 369 -8.71 3.05 -24.53
CA ALA A 369 -9.22 4.41 -24.36
C ALA A 369 -9.47 5.07 -25.74
#